data_3cac14f901d099a7f9c4b505ef16ee73
#
_entry.id   3cac14f901d099a7f9c4b505ef16ee73
#
_cell.length_a   1.000
_cell.length_b   1.000
_cell.length_c   1.000
_cell.angle_alpha   90.00
_cell.angle_beta   90.00
_cell.angle_gamma   90.00
#
_symmetry.space_group_name_H-M   'P 1'
#
loop_
_entity.id
_entity.type
_entity.pdbx_description
1 polymer ?
#
loop_
_entity_poly.entity_id
_entity_poly.type
_entity_poly.pdbx_seq_one_letter_code
_entity_poly.pdbx_strand_id
1 'polypeptide(L)'
;NAFKPQILSEAINLELDGLDMEKVYALKNGNQDDELFKYLVITQCNALSAILPGMFQKIEDFTELLFPDNLLRDGSVVEQMVALIPEEDWKDQVQIIGWLYQYYNSEKKDDVFAALKKNVKITKENIPAATQLFTPDWIVRYMVENSLGRVVINNLKYDVWSDEEKTKIEQFKEKWKYYIDDAEQTPEVEAELRAMEHNKYGSGEVEPFIDTTFIDPCMGSGHILVYAFDVFMDIYLAQGWSSRDAAQRIVEKNLYGLDIDDRAAQLAYFSVMMKGRQYDGRFFKRGVQPHVYAIQESNEIRYDEEFGEFLLEEQHRDTLRYLLEVFRDAKEYGSILKVEPRDYLGFLNAWELSAEATLENVMMIGWYTGAKDTVTALAWQAHLLSQTYNVVATNPPYMGASGMSPKLSDFVKMDYPATKSDMSTVCMEQAIGMCSDYMAMINIPVWMFLSSYEKLRKNLIANNTFINMVHPGRGIFGSDFGTTTFVIGKGHISGYQGTYHRLFEKQVEVE
;
A
#
# COMPACT_ATOMS: atom_id res chain seq x y z
N ASN A 1 -39.32 -13.69 11.05
CA ASN A 1 -38.37 -14.71 10.55
C ASN A 1 -36.97 -14.20 10.81
N ALA A 2 -36.24 -14.84 11.72
CA ALA A 2 -34.83 -14.48 11.93
C ALA A 2 -34.04 -14.81 10.68
N PHE A 3 -33.09 -13.93 10.33
CA PHE A 3 -32.10 -14.16 9.27
C PHE A 3 -31.26 -15.40 9.61
N LYS A 4 -31.16 -16.37 8.68
CA LYS A 4 -30.34 -17.58 8.87
C LYS A 4 -29.32 -17.69 7.77
N PRO A 5 -28.04 -17.38 8.05
CA PRO A 5 -26.94 -17.58 7.10
C PRO A 5 -26.85 -19.07 6.66
N GLN A 6 -26.50 -19.31 5.41
CA GLN A 6 -26.34 -20.64 4.83
C GLN A 6 -25.38 -21.53 5.62
N ILE A 7 -24.31 -20.95 6.18
CA ILE A 7 -23.31 -21.65 6.99
C ILE A 7 -23.92 -22.42 8.17
N LEU A 8 -25.04 -21.96 8.75
CA LEU A 8 -25.72 -22.68 9.82
C LEU A 8 -26.39 -23.98 9.34
N SER A 9 -26.91 -24.00 8.11
CA SER A 9 -27.48 -25.21 7.52
C SER A 9 -26.39 -26.20 7.12
N GLU A 10 -25.23 -25.71 6.68
CA GLU A 10 -24.11 -26.51 6.22
C GLU A 10 -23.12 -26.89 7.35
N ALA A 11 -23.31 -26.38 8.57
CA ALA A 11 -22.40 -26.56 9.70
C ALA A 11 -21.98 -28.03 9.98
N ILE A 12 -22.87 -29.00 9.70
CA ILE A 12 -22.59 -30.42 9.91
C ILE A 12 -21.65 -31.01 8.83
N ASN A 13 -21.59 -30.39 7.67
CA ASN A 13 -20.80 -30.83 6.52
C ASN A 13 -19.53 -30.00 6.32
N LEU A 14 -19.23 -29.04 7.20
CA LEU A 14 -18.05 -28.20 7.11
C LEU A 14 -16.79 -29.01 7.47
N GLU A 15 -15.83 -29.04 6.54
CA GLU A 15 -14.47 -29.52 6.79
C GLU A 15 -13.60 -28.30 7.12
N LEU A 16 -13.42 -28.00 8.39
CA LEU A 16 -12.65 -26.85 8.87
C LEU A 16 -11.69 -27.29 9.96
N ASP A 17 -10.41 -26.90 9.84
CA ASP A 17 -9.39 -27.21 10.84
C ASP A 17 -9.75 -26.58 12.19
N GLY A 18 -9.67 -27.37 13.26
CA GLY A 18 -10.02 -26.93 14.60
C GLY A 18 -11.53 -26.96 14.92
N LEU A 19 -12.37 -27.45 14.01
CA LEU A 19 -13.81 -27.57 14.24
C LEU A 19 -14.12 -28.79 15.12
N ASP A 20 -14.70 -28.53 16.31
CA ASP A 20 -15.23 -29.59 17.18
C ASP A 20 -16.69 -29.93 16.81
N MET A 21 -16.86 -31.07 16.18
CA MET A 21 -18.16 -31.52 15.72
C MET A 21 -19.13 -31.85 16.86
N GLU A 22 -18.66 -32.29 18.02
CA GLU A 22 -19.53 -32.52 19.18
C GLU A 22 -20.16 -31.20 19.65
N LYS A 23 -19.36 -30.13 19.70
CA LYS A 23 -19.85 -28.79 20.01
C LYS A 23 -20.83 -28.26 18.96
N VAL A 24 -20.56 -28.50 17.66
CA VAL A 24 -21.47 -28.13 16.55
C VAL A 24 -22.83 -28.85 16.73
N TYR A 25 -22.83 -30.15 16.99
CA TYR A 25 -24.06 -30.90 17.22
C TYR A 25 -24.82 -30.45 18.48
N ALA A 26 -24.10 -30.18 19.57
CA ALA A 26 -24.70 -29.71 20.81
C ALA A 26 -25.42 -28.35 20.63
N LEU A 27 -24.73 -27.37 19.99
CA LEU A 27 -25.30 -26.03 19.73
C LEU A 27 -26.47 -26.08 18.77
N LYS A 28 -26.37 -26.89 17.70
CA LYS A 28 -27.45 -27.05 16.72
C LYS A 28 -28.70 -27.72 17.30
N ASN A 29 -28.54 -28.80 18.06
CA ASN A 29 -29.62 -29.48 18.73
C ASN A 29 -30.27 -28.66 19.85
N GLY A 30 -29.45 -27.75 20.45
CA GLY A 30 -29.93 -26.77 21.44
C GLY A 30 -30.66 -25.57 20.86
N ASN A 31 -30.78 -25.47 19.54
CA ASN A 31 -31.29 -24.27 18.83
C ASN A 31 -30.58 -22.97 19.22
N GLN A 32 -29.26 -23.04 19.46
CA GLN A 32 -28.40 -21.91 19.82
C GLN A 32 -27.72 -21.36 18.56
N ASP A 33 -28.54 -20.83 17.63
CA ASP A 33 -28.06 -20.40 16.31
C ASP A 33 -27.01 -19.27 16.40
N ASP A 34 -27.18 -18.29 17.33
CA ASP A 34 -26.22 -17.18 17.54
C ASP A 34 -24.87 -17.70 18.03
N GLU A 35 -24.86 -18.59 19.00
CA GLU A 35 -23.64 -19.20 19.55
C GLU A 35 -22.95 -20.11 18.52
N LEU A 36 -23.74 -20.85 17.74
CA LEU A 36 -23.20 -21.67 16.65
C LEU A 36 -22.56 -20.79 15.59
N PHE A 37 -23.19 -19.69 15.18
CA PHE A 37 -22.63 -18.75 14.22
C PHE A 37 -21.33 -18.15 14.72
N LYS A 38 -21.32 -17.64 15.96
CA LYS A 38 -20.12 -17.10 16.60
C LYS A 38 -18.98 -18.13 16.60
N TYR A 39 -19.26 -19.36 17.03
CA TYR A 39 -18.28 -20.44 17.07
C TYR A 39 -17.69 -20.77 15.69
N LEU A 40 -18.54 -20.87 14.66
CA LEU A 40 -18.10 -21.14 13.29
C LEU A 40 -17.22 -20.00 12.75
N VAL A 41 -17.58 -18.73 12.96
CA VAL A 41 -16.81 -17.58 12.50
C VAL A 41 -15.44 -17.55 13.19
N ILE A 42 -15.37 -17.71 14.51
CA ILE A 42 -14.11 -17.73 15.26
C ILE A 42 -13.21 -18.86 14.78
N THR A 43 -13.76 -20.09 14.64
CA THR A 43 -13.00 -21.24 14.15
C THR A 43 -12.45 -20.99 12.74
N GLN A 44 -13.27 -20.39 11.85
CA GLN A 44 -12.85 -20.08 10.50
C GLN A 44 -11.76 -18.97 10.48
N CYS A 45 -11.89 -17.93 11.29
CA CYS A 45 -10.86 -16.91 11.44
C CYS A 45 -9.54 -17.51 11.94
N ASN A 46 -9.61 -18.40 12.92
CA ASN A 46 -8.43 -19.08 13.44
C ASN A 46 -7.76 -20.03 12.43
N ALA A 47 -8.55 -20.72 11.61
CA ALA A 47 -8.02 -21.53 10.51
C ALA A 47 -7.37 -20.65 9.43
N LEU A 48 -7.96 -19.48 9.14
CA LEU A 48 -7.42 -18.51 8.18
C LEU A 48 -6.16 -17.81 8.69
N SER A 49 -5.95 -17.69 10.00
CA SER A 49 -4.74 -17.05 10.55
C SER A 49 -3.44 -17.76 10.15
N ALA A 50 -3.49 -19.08 9.97
CA ALA A 50 -2.36 -19.86 9.48
C ALA A 50 -2.06 -19.63 7.98
N ILE A 51 -3.06 -19.21 7.21
CA ILE A 51 -3.00 -19.03 5.76
C ILE A 51 -2.74 -17.57 5.39
N LEU A 52 -3.37 -16.66 6.11
CA LEU A 52 -3.35 -15.20 5.90
C LEU A 52 -3.01 -14.47 7.21
N PRO A 53 -1.79 -14.68 7.77
CA PRO A 53 -1.43 -14.14 9.09
C PRO A 53 -1.44 -12.60 9.14
N GLY A 54 -1.23 -11.91 8.02
CA GLY A 54 -1.31 -10.45 7.95
C GLY A 54 -2.73 -9.90 8.04
N MET A 55 -3.76 -10.72 7.85
CA MET A 55 -5.18 -10.31 7.93
C MET A 55 -5.87 -10.85 9.17
N PHE A 56 -5.66 -12.10 9.51
CA PHE A 56 -6.35 -12.80 10.59
C PHE A 56 -5.38 -13.09 11.72
N GLN A 57 -5.63 -12.49 12.88
CA GLN A 57 -4.97 -12.87 14.12
C GLN A 57 -5.75 -14.01 14.79
N LYS A 58 -5.03 -14.88 15.51
CA LYS A 58 -5.67 -15.95 16.24
C LYS A 58 -6.52 -15.39 17.38
N ILE A 59 -7.78 -15.77 17.44
CA ILE A 59 -8.73 -15.36 18.47
C ILE A 59 -8.74 -16.44 19.54
N GLU A 60 -8.04 -16.22 20.66
CA GLU A 60 -7.89 -17.20 21.75
C GLU A 60 -8.12 -16.61 23.15
N ASP A 61 -8.42 -15.33 23.24
CA ASP A 61 -8.45 -14.60 24.51
C ASP A 61 -9.63 -13.64 24.64
N PHE A 62 -9.42 -12.53 25.36
CA PHE A 62 -10.41 -11.47 25.56
C PHE A 62 -10.98 -10.89 24.27
N THR A 63 -10.35 -11.08 23.10
CA THR A 63 -10.88 -10.60 21.84
C THR A 63 -12.18 -11.30 21.44
N GLU A 64 -12.42 -12.53 21.91
CA GLU A 64 -13.73 -13.17 21.79
C GLU A 64 -14.86 -12.38 22.46
N LEU A 65 -14.56 -11.64 23.55
CA LEU A 65 -15.53 -10.82 24.28
C LEU A 65 -15.97 -9.60 23.46
N LEU A 66 -15.17 -9.19 22.46
CA LEU A 66 -15.49 -8.08 21.58
C LEU A 66 -16.45 -8.51 20.44
N PHE A 67 -16.71 -9.81 20.31
CA PHE A 67 -17.60 -10.32 19.29
C PHE A 67 -19.04 -9.91 19.60
N PRO A 68 -19.72 -9.18 18.70
CA PRO A 68 -21.06 -8.66 19.01
C PRO A 68 -22.06 -9.79 19.25
N ASP A 69 -22.92 -9.60 20.24
CA ASP A 69 -24.08 -10.46 20.42
C ASP A 69 -25.16 -10.17 19.39
N ASN A 70 -25.96 -11.17 19.07
CA ASN A 70 -27.16 -11.03 18.23
C ASN A 70 -26.89 -10.61 16.77
N LEU A 71 -25.84 -11.15 16.16
CA LEU A 71 -25.52 -10.93 14.76
C LEU A 71 -26.58 -11.47 13.78
N LEU A 72 -27.44 -12.40 14.22
CA LEU A 72 -28.51 -13.02 13.44
C LEU A 72 -29.89 -12.38 13.65
N ARG A 73 -29.99 -11.28 14.41
CA ARG A 73 -31.27 -10.56 14.58
C ARG A 73 -31.67 -9.82 13.32
N ASP A 74 -33.00 -9.65 13.18
CA ASP A 74 -33.55 -8.77 12.14
C ASP A 74 -32.98 -7.36 12.29
N GLY A 75 -32.48 -6.79 11.19
CA GLY A 75 -31.80 -5.49 11.16
C GLY A 75 -30.33 -5.52 11.61
N SER A 76 -29.75 -6.71 11.82
CA SER A 76 -28.32 -6.85 12.12
C SER A 76 -27.43 -6.38 10.95
N VAL A 77 -26.18 -6.05 11.26
CA VAL A 77 -25.19 -5.66 10.23
C VAL A 77 -25.00 -6.79 9.20
N VAL A 78 -24.95 -8.05 9.65
CA VAL A 78 -24.79 -9.21 8.77
C VAL A 78 -25.99 -9.36 7.82
N GLU A 79 -27.22 -9.25 8.31
CA GLU A 79 -28.41 -9.27 7.48
C GLU A 79 -28.42 -8.14 6.47
N GLN A 80 -28.12 -6.91 6.93
CA GLN A 80 -28.09 -5.74 6.04
C GLN A 80 -27.01 -5.89 4.96
N MET A 81 -25.81 -6.38 5.29
CA MET A 81 -24.77 -6.64 4.29
C MET A 81 -25.22 -7.63 3.23
N VAL A 82 -25.85 -8.74 3.64
CA VAL A 82 -26.34 -9.76 2.70
C VAL A 82 -27.52 -9.26 1.88
N ALA A 83 -28.40 -8.42 2.45
CA ALA A 83 -29.58 -7.92 1.77
C ALA A 83 -29.28 -6.75 0.80
N LEU A 84 -28.30 -5.90 1.12
CA LEU A 84 -28.03 -4.66 0.40
C LEU A 84 -26.89 -4.78 -0.62
N ILE A 85 -25.97 -5.72 -0.44
CA ILE A 85 -24.84 -5.90 -1.35
C ILE A 85 -25.09 -7.11 -2.24
N PRO A 86 -25.23 -6.94 -3.57
CA PRO A 86 -25.42 -8.04 -4.51
C PRO A 86 -24.28 -9.07 -4.44
N GLU A 87 -24.59 -10.34 -4.66
CA GLU A 87 -23.59 -11.42 -4.62
C GLU A 87 -22.48 -11.23 -5.67
N GLU A 88 -22.82 -10.61 -6.81
CA GLU A 88 -21.87 -10.29 -7.88
C GLU A 88 -20.77 -9.35 -7.41
N ASP A 89 -21.10 -8.39 -6.54
CA ASP A 89 -20.13 -7.42 -6.01
C ASP A 89 -19.11 -8.07 -5.07
N TRP A 90 -19.43 -9.24 -4.49
CA TRP A 90 -18.50 -10.01 -3.67
C TRP A 90 -17.56 -10.91 -4.48
N LYS A 91 -17.97 -11.34 -5.68
CA LYS A 91 -17.25 -12.37 -6.45
C LYS A 91 -16.00 -11.85 -7.14
N ASP A 92 -16.08 -10.66 -7.72
CA ASP A 92 -15.02 -10.14 -8.60
C ASP A 92 -14.35 -8.86 -8.08
N GLN A 93 -14.91 -8.26 -7.03
CA GLN A 93 -14.44 -6.99 -6.48
C GLN A 93 -13.70 -7.17 -5.16
N VAL A 94 -12.42 -7.51 -5.23
CA VAL A 94 -11.54 -7.67 -4.05
C VAL A 94 -11.56 -6.43 -3.14
N GLN A 95 -11.91 -5.27 -3.69
CA GLN A 95 -11.85 -3.97 -3.00
C GLN A 95 -13.12 -3.59 -2.24
N ILE A 96 -14.19 -4.38 -2.31
CA ILE A 96 -15.46 -4.04 -1.65
C ILE A 96 -15.28 -3.81 -0.13
N ILE A 97 -14.42 -4.60 0.51
CA ILE A 97 -14.11 -4.46 1.93
C ILE A 97 -13.38 -3.14 2.21
N GLY A 98 -12.51 -2.70 1.30
CA GLY A 98 -11.85 -1.39 1.37
C GLY A 98 -12.84 -0.23 1.30
N TRP A 99 -13.85 -0.32 0.44
CA TRP A 99 -14.93 0.67 0.37
C TRP A 99 -15.77 0.70 1.64
N LEU A 100 -16.14 -0.46 2.18
CA LEU A 100 -16.85 -0.55 3.45
C LEU A 100 -16.05 0.08 4.60
N TYR A 101 -14.73 -0.12 4.64
CA TYR A 101 -13.86 0.50 5.62
C TYR A 101 -13.80 2.02 5.47
N GLN A 102 -13.75 2.54 4.26
CA GLN A 102 -13.80 3.99 4.03
C GLN A 102 -15.10 4.61 4.54
N TYR A 103 -16.25 3.98 4.26
CA TYR A 103 -17.54 4.46 4.77
C TYR A 103 -17.64 4.38 6.29
N TYR A 104 -17.09 3.34 6.89
CA TYR A 104 -17.00 3.21 8.35
C TYR A 104 -16.22 4.39 8.98
N ASN A 105 -15.15 4.84 8.34
CA ASN A 105 -14.35 5.97 8.80
C ASN A 105 -14.97 7.35 8.52
N SER A 106 -16.05 7.45 7.73
CA SER A 106 -16.63 8.74 7.33
C SER A 106 -17.20 9.53 8.51
N GLU A 107 -17.86 8.87 9.46
CA GLU A 107 -18.39 9.52 10.67
C GLU A 107 -17.27 10.09 11.53
N LYS A 108 -16.23 9.31 11.78
CA LYS A 108 -15.05 9.77 12.53
C LYS A 108 -14.33 10.92 11.81
N LYS A 109 -14.33 10.93 10.49
CA LYS A 109 -13.78 12.00 9.65
C LYS A 109 -14.52 13.33 9.91
N ASP A 110 -15.83 13.30 9.93
CA ASP A 110 -16.65 14.50 10.19
C ASP A 110 -16.38 15.10 11.58
N ASP A 111 -16.22 14.25 12.59
CA ASP A 111 -15.84 14.67 13.95
C ASP A 111 -14.47 15.32 13.98
N VAL A 112 -13.48 14.76 13.32
CA VAL A 112 -12.11 15.31 13.23
C VAL A 112 -12.12 16.67 12.53
N PHE A 113 -12.86 16.83 11.44
CA PHE A 113 -12.99 18.12 10.75
C PHE A 113 -13.76 19.15 11.58
N ALA A 114 -14.77 18.73 12.34
CA ALA A 114 -15.47 19.61 13.29
C ALA A 114 -14.54 20.10 14.41
N ALA A 115 -13.67 19.24 14.91
CA ALA A 115 -12.64 19.59 15.89
C ALA A 115 -11.58 20.54 15.30
N LEU A 116 -11.13 20.29 14.07
CA LEU A 116 -10.17 21.14 13.36
C LEU A 116 -10.69 22.58 13.17
N LYS A 117 -11.98 22.75 12.87
CA LYS A 117 -12.63 24.08 12.81
C LYS A 117 -12.59 24.82 14.15
N LYS A 118 -12.42 24.12 15.24
CA LYS A 118 -12.24 24.66 16.62
C LYS A 118 -10.75 24.80 17.00
N ASN A 119 -9.83 24.74 16.03
CA ASN A 119 -8.38 24.77 16.21
C ASN A 119 -7.80 23.58 17.03
N VAL A 120 -8.51 22.46 17.13
CA VAL A 120 -7.95 21.22 17.67
C VAL A 120 -7.13 20.54 16.59
N LYS A 121 -5.87 20.21 16.89
CA LYS A 121 -4.94 19.54 15.95
C LYS A 121 -5.33 18.08 15.75
N ILE A 122 -4.99 17.55 14.60
CA ILE A 122 -5.15 16.13 14.27
C ILE A 122 -4.11 15.34 15.07
N THR A 123 -4.56 14.38 15.88
CA THR A 123 -3.68 13.48 16.62
C THR A 123 -3.29 12.27 15.74
N LYS A 124 -2.23 11.54 16.10
CA LYS A 124 -1.77 10.37 15.34
C LYS A 124 -2.88 9.33 15.11
N GLU A 125 -3.74 9.10 16.09
CA GLU A 125 -4.86 8.15 16.01
C GLU A 125 -5.96 8.63 15.04
N ASN A 126 -5.97 9.91 14.72
CA ASN A 126 -6.97 10.53 13.85
C ASN A 126 -6.45 10.87 12.45
N ILE A 127 -5.12 10.72 12.20
CA ILE A 127 -4.54 10.93 10.86
C ILE A 127 -5.25 10.04 9.82
N PRO A 128 -5.44 8.73 10.03
CA PRO A 128 -6.13 7.89 9.05
C PRO A 128 -7.54 8.40 8.72
N ALA A 129 -8.36 8.68 9.73
CA ALA A 129 -9.72 9.16 9.52
C ALA A 129 -9.78 10.52 8.81
N ALA A 130 -8.82 11.41 9.10
CA ALA A 130 -8.76 12.75 8.49
C ALA A 130 -8.29 12.73 7.03
N THR A 131 -7.43 11.79 6.65
CA THR A 131 -6.68 11.84 5.39
C THR A 131 -7.03 10.72 4.41
N GLN A 132 -7.72 9.67 4.87
CA GLN A 132 -8.09 8.55 4.02
C GLN A 132 -9.11 8.97 2.96
N LEU A 133 -8.71 8.87 1.70
CA LEU A 133 -9.52 9.17 0.52
C LEU A 133 -9.35 8.04 -0.50
N PHE A 134 -10.48 7.50 -0.92
CA PHE A 134 -10.46 6.47 -1.97
C PHE A 134 -10.20 7.11 -3.33
N THR A 135 -9.15 6.66 -4.00
CA THR A 135 -8.79 7.15 -5.32
C THR A 135 -9.77 6.60 -6.37
N PRO A 136 -10.45 7.43 -7.16
CA PRO A 136 -11.31 6.95 -8.24
C PRO A 136 -10.57 6.01 -9.19
N ASP A 137 -11.24 4.96 -9.66
CA ASP A 137 -10.65 3.89 -10.47
C ASP A 137 -9.90 4.42 -11.72
N TRP A 138 -10.49 5.39 -12.41
CA TRP A 138 -9.86 5.97 -13.60
C TRP A 138 -8.54 6.71 -13.29
N ILE A 139 -8.41 7.31 -12.09
CA ILE A 139 -7.16 7.97 -11.65
C ILE A 139 -6.11 6.90 -11.31
N VAL A 140 -6.52 5.83 -10.65
CA VAL A 140 -5.63 4.69 -10.38
C VAL A 140 -5.08 4.13 -11.69
N ARG A 141 -5.96 3.87 -12.66
CA ARG A 141 -5.58 3.40 -14.00
C ARG A 141 -4.63 4.38 -14.68
N TYR A 142 -4.98 5.66 -14.70
CA TYR A 142 -4.10 6.69 -15.26
C TYR A 142 -2.71 6.65 -14.61
N MET A 143 -2.62 6.65 -13.27
CA MET A 143 -1.34 6.67 -12.58
C MET A 143 -0.49 5.44 -12.90
N VAL A 144 -1.06 4.24 -12.83
CA VAL A 144 -0.32 3.00 -13.04
C VAL A 144 0.04 2.79 -14.52
N GLU A 145 -0.90 3.03 -15.44
CA GLU A 145 -0.65 2.85 -16.87
C GLU A 145 0.41 3.84 -17.40
N ASN A 146 0.43 5.07 -16.88
CA ASN A 146 1.38 6.10 -17.30
C ASN A 146 2.71 6.09 -16.50
N SER A 147 2.87 5.23 -15.53
CA SER A 147 4.13 5.02 -14.81
C SER A 147 4.67 3.60 -15.04
N LEU A 148 4.07 2.56 -14.48
CA LEU A 148 4.47 1.18 -14.68
C LEU A 148 4.34 0.75 -16.15
N GLY A 149 3.20 1.03 -16.78
CA GLY A 149 2.98 0.76 -18.20
C GLY A 149 3.99 1.48 -19.08
N ARG A 150 4.38 2.71 -18.69
CA ARG A 150 5.38 3.49 -19.43
C ARG A 150 6.77 2.89 -19.39
N VAL A 151 7.19 2.30 -18.28
CA VAL A 151 8.48 1.56 -18.22
C VAL A 151 8.56 0.55 -19.36
N VAL A 152 7.51 -0.24 -19.54
CA VAL A 152 7.43 -1.28 -20.56
C VAL A 152 7.34 -0.71 -21.97
N ILE A 153 6.46 0.27 -22.17
CA ILE A 153 6.25 0.87 -23.51
C ILE A 153 7.50 1.60 -23.98
N ASN A 154 8.18 2.36 -23.11
CA ASN A 154 9.41 3.04 -23.47
C ASN A 154 10.54 2.05 -23.77
N ASN A 155 10.66 1.00 -23.00
CA ASN A 155 11.64 -0.05 -23.30
C ASN A 155 11.38 -0.68 -24.67
N LEU A 156 10.15 -1.10 -24.97
CA LEU A 156 9.77 -1.63 -26.27
C LEU A 156 9.97 -0.64 -27.44
N LYS A 157 9.77 0.67 -27.18
CA LYS A 157 9.89 1.75 -28.18
C LYS A 157 11.34 2.11 -28.47
N TYR A 158 12.18 2.19 -27.45
CA TYR A 158 13.49 2.82 -27.55
C TYR A 158 14.66 1.86 -27.48
N ASP A 159 14.49 0.63 -26.95
CA ASP A 159 15.53 -0.38 -26.90
C ASP A 159 15.53 -1.26 -28.16
N VAL A 160 16.48 -2.21 -28.23
CA VAL A 160 16.72 -3.06 -29.41
C VAL A 160 15.79 -4.28 -29.38
N TRP A 161 14.54 -4.09 -29.82
CA TRP A 161 13.53 -5.13 -29.95
C TRP A 161 13.19 -5.42 -31.43
N SER A 162 12.73 -6.62 -31.71
CA SER A 162 12.20 -6.98 -33.04
C SER A 162 10.90 -6.24 -33.34
N ASP A 163 10.56 -6.08 -34.62
CA ASP A 163 9.29 -5.47 -35.02
C ASP A 163 8.08 -6.26 -34.49
N GLU A 164 8.20 -7.58 -34.33
CA GLU A 164 7.17 -8.44 -33.77
C GLU A 164 6.94 -8.09 -32.28
N GLU A 165 7.99 -7.90 -31.50
CA GLU A 165 7.88 -7.53 -30.09
C GLU A 165 7.32 -6.13 -29.92
N LYS A 166 7.66 -5.19 -30.79
CA LYS A 166 7.10 -3.83 -30.78
C LYS A 166 5.60 -3.80 -31.05
N THR A 167 5.03 -4.82 -31.70
CA THR A 167 3.56 -4.89 -31.84
C THR A 167 2.83 -5.02 -30.50
N LYS A 168 3.51 -5.49 -29.46
CA LYS A 168 2.96 -5.55 -28.10
C LYS A 168 2.58 -4.16 -27.55
N ILE A 169 3.22 -3.08 -28.02
CA ILE A 169 2.88 -1.71 -27.63
C ILE A 169 1.40 -1.42 -27.87
N GLU A 170 0.92 -1.71 -29.09
CA GLU A 170 -0.48 -1.47 -29.44
C GLU A 170 -1.43 -2.39 -28.65
N GLN A 171 -1.03 -3.65 -28.41
CA GLN A 171 -1.78 -4.58 -27.59
C GLN A 171 -1.94 -4.09 -26.13
N PHE A 172 -0.88 -3.52 -25.54
CA PHE A 172 -0.96 -2.90 -24.21
C PHE A 172 -1.86 -1.67 -24.22
N LYS A 173 -1.74 -0.78 -25.21
CA LYS A 173 -2.59 0.42 -25.33
C LYS A 173 -4.07 0.09 -25.54
N GLU A 174 -4.39 -1.02 -26.20
CA GLU A 174 -5.76 -1.51 -26.32
C GLU A 174 -6.35 -1.91 -24.96
N LYS A 175 -5.54 -2.42 -24.03
CA LYS A 175 -5.94 -2.78 -22.67
C LYS A 175 -5.91 -1.59 -21.72
N TRP A 176 -4.85 -0.79 -21.77
CA TRP A 176 -4.58 0.32 -20.87
C TRP A 176 -5.20 1.61 -21.43
N LYS A 177 -6.50 1.77 -21.18
CA LYS A 177 -7.32 2.83 -21.78
C LYS A 177 -7.01 4.26 -21.31
N TYR A 178 -6.30 4.38 -20.19
CA TYR A 178 -5.88 5.66 -19.61
C TYR A 178 -4.41 5.98 -19.85
N TYR A 179 -3.72 5.14 -20.64
CA TYR A 179 -2.39 5.47 -21.10
C TYR A 179 -2.43 6.66 -22.05
N ILE A 180 -1.60 7.67 -21.79
CA ILE A 180 -1.49 8.87 -22.62
C ILE A 180 -0.20 8.79 -23.45
N ASP A 181 -0.33 8.85 -24.76
CA ASP A 181 0.81 8.89 -25.66
C ASP A 181 1.66 10.14 -25.42
N ASP A 182 2.95 9.99 -25.70
CA ASP A 182 3.87 11.12 -25.68
C ASP A 182 3.50 12.14 -26.73
N ALA A 183 3.71 13.42 -26.42
CA ALA A 183 3.75 14.45 -27.45
C ALA A 183 4.89 14.15 -28.44
N GLU A 184 4.79 14.68 -29.64
CA GLU A 184 5.86 14.58 -30.63
C GLU A 184 7.14 15.24 -30.10
N GLN A 185 8.22 14.47 -30.04
CA GLN A 185 9.51 14.92 -29.51
C GLN A 185 10.45 15.31 -30.68
N THR A 186 11.42 16.19 -30.37
CA THR A 186 12.48 16.48 -31.33
C THR A 186 13.44 15.29 -31.48
N PRO A 187 14.14 15.14 -32.61
CA PRO A 187 15.10 14.05 -32.81
C PRO A 187 16.18 13.98 -31.73
N GLU A 188 16.57 15.12 -31.15
CA GLU A 188 17.57 15.19 -30.08
C GLU A 188 17.03 14.58 -28.79
N VAL A 189 15.80 14.89 -28.43
CA VAL A 189 15.11 14.34 -27.27
C VAL A 189 14.88 12.83 -27.43
N GLU A 190 14.45 12.40 -28.63
CA GLU A 190 14.31 10.96 -28.91
C GLU A 190 15.64 10.19 -28.83
N ALA A 191 16.76 10.80 -29.27
CA ALA A 191 18.05 10.20 -29.14
C ALA A 191 18.50 10.08 -27.67
N GLU A 192 18.19 11.08 -26.85
CA GLU A 192 18.47 11.06 -25.40
C GLU A 192 17.64 9.97 -24.69
N LEU A 193 16.34 9.86 -25.00
CA LEU A 193 15.47 8.79 -24.47
C LEU A 193 16.00 7.40 -24.83
N ARG A 194 16.42 7.17 -26.09
CA ARG A 194 17.05 5.90 -26.52
C ARG A 194 18.32 5.60 -25.75
N ALA A 195 19.18 6.61 -25.55
CA ALA A 195 20.41 6.43 -24.79
C ALA A 195 20.14 6.09 -23.32
N MET A 196 19.13 6.71 -22.70
CA MET A 196 18.72 6.41 -21.34
C MET A 196 18.23 4.95 -21.19
N GLU A 197 17.34 4.48 -22.06
CA GLU A 197 16.83 3.11 -22.02
C GLU A 197 17.96 2.10 -22.28
N HIS A 198 18.80 2.34 -23.28
CA HIS A 198 19.94 1.48 -23.57
C HIS A 198 20.96 1.40 -22.42
N ASN A 199 21.26 2.52 -21.79
CA ASN A 199 22.19 2.54 -20.64
C ASN A 199 21.61 1.79 -19.43
N LYS A 200 20.29 1.76 -19.29
CA LYS A 200 19.60 1.11 -18.17
C LYS A 200 19.48 -0.41 -18.35
N TYR A 201 19.17 -0.86 -19.54
CA TYR A 201 18.83 -2.25 -19.82
C TYR A 201 19.77 -2.96 -20.80
N GLY A 202 20.61 -2.23 -21.52
CA GLY A 202 21.48 -2.76 -22.57
C GLY A 202 22.58 -3.72 -22.10
N SER A 203 22.88 -3.77 -20.79
CA SER A 203 23.81 -4.77 -20.23
C SER A 203 23.22 -6.19 -20.20
N GLY A 204 21.90 -6.31 -20.25
CA GLY A 204 21.18 -7.59 -20.09
C GLY A 204 21.19 -8.14 -18.66
N GLU A 205 21.74 -7.39 -17.69
CA GLU A 205 21.73 -7.78 -16.27
C GLU A 205 20.38 -7.54 -15.59
N VAL A 206 19.58 -6.60 -16.10
CA VAL A 206 18.27 -6.24 -15.60
C VAL A 206 17.24 -6.52 -16.67
N GLU A 207 16.26 -7.36 -16.36
CA GLU A 207 15.13 -7.61 -17.25
C GLU A 207 14.02 -6.59 -16.98
N PRO A 208 13.78 -5.62 -17.89
CA PRO A 208 12.88 -4.47 -17.66
C PRO A 208 11.46 -4.86 -17.31
N PHE A 209 11.05 -6.08 -17.65
CA PHE A 209 9.69 -6.56 -17.42
C PHE A 209 9.54 -7.36 -16.12
N ILE A 210 10.61 -8.00 -15.65
CA ILE A 210 10.60 -8.97 -14.56
C ILE A 210 11.13 -8.34 -13.27
N ASP A 211 12.16 -7.49 -13.39
CA ASP A 211 12.83 -6.88 -12.23
C ASP A 211 12.30 -5.51 -11.84
N THR A 212 11.29 -5.00 -12.56
CA THR A 212 10.65 -3.72 -12.22
C THR A 212 9.95 -3.80 -10.86
N THR A 213 10.26 -2.84 -10.00
CA THR A 213 9.67 -2.71 -8.66
C THR A 213 8.71 -1.53 -8.58
N PHE A 214 7.61 -1.72 -7.87
CA PHE A 214 6.54 -0.74 -7.71
C PHE A 214 6.19 -0.58 -6.23
N ILE A 215 6.15 0.65 -5.73
CA ILE A 215 5.70 0.93 -4.36
C ILE A 215 4.58 1.96 -4.32
N ASP A 216 3.61 1.72 -3.43
CA ASP A 216 2.69 2.73 -2.92
C ASP A 216 2.99 3.01 -1.43
N PRO A 217 3.65 4.13 -1.09
CA PRO A 217 4.01 4.45 0.29
C PRO A 217 2.85 5.00 1.14
N CYS A 218 1.65 5.20 0.57
CA CYS A 218 0.43 5.60 1.26
C CYS A 218 -0.75 4.78 0.73
N MET A 219 -0.61 3.45 0.76
CA MET A 219 -1.41 2.50 -0.03
C MET A 219 -2.89 2.41 0.34
N GLY A 220 -3.30 2.90 1.51
CA GLY A 220 -4.65 2.71 2.00
C GLY A 220 -5.04 1.22 2.02
N SER A 221 -6.20 0.89 1.48
CA SER A 221 -6.67 -0.49 1.31
C SER A 221 -6.07 -1.22 0.09
N GLY A 222 -5.04 -0.67 -0.55
CA GLY A 222 -4.28 -1.32 -1.62
C GLY A 222 -4.85 -1.18 -3.03
N HIS A 223 -5.73 -0.20 -3.29
CA HIS A 223 -6.38 -0.03 -4.60
C HIS A 223 -5.38 0.14 -5.75
N ILE A 224 -4.35 0.97 -5.55
CA ILE A 224 -3.30 1.19 -6.55
C ILE A 224 -2.49 -0.10 -6.75
N LEU A 225 -2.14 -0.82 -5.67
CA LEU A 225 -1.40 -2.08 -5.72
C LEU A 225 -2.16 -3.18 -6.47
N VAL A 226 -3.48 -3.27 -6.26
CA VAL A 226 -4.34 -4.25 -6.94
C VAL A 226 -4.36 -4.02 -8.45
N TYR A 227 -4.45 -2.76 -8.89
CA TYR A 227 -4.40 -2.46 -10.32
C TYR A 227 -2.98 -2.60 -10.90
N ALA A 228 -1.95 -2.25 -10.14
CA ALA A 228 -0.56 -2.51 -10.54
C ALA A 228 -0.30 -4.01 -10.72
N PHE A 229 -0.91 -4.88 -9.89
CA PHE A 229 -0.88 -6.32 -10.09
C PHE A 229 -1.43 -6.73 -11.45
N ASP A 230 -2.56 -6.16 -11.87
CA ASP A 230 -3.17 -6.47 -13.18
C ASP A 230 -2.27 -6.03 -14.34
N VAL A 231 -1.66 -4.86 -14.25
CA VAL A 231 -0.70 -4.36 -15.25
C VAL A 231 0.56 -5.25 -15.30
N PHE A 232 1.12 -5.65 -14.16
CA PHE A 232 2.21 -6.63 -14.14
C PHE A 232 1.79 -7.97 -14.74
N MET A 233 0.60 -8.46 -14.45
CA MET A 233 0.09 -9.71 -15.01
C MET A 233 0.01 -9.63 -16.55
N ASP A 234 -0.48 -8.52 -17.09
CA ASP A 234 -0.49 -8.28 -18.54
C ASP A 234 0.93 -8.36 -19.13
N ILE A 235 1.91 -7.75 -18.46
CA ILE A 235 3.32 -7.75 -18.87
C ILE A 235 3.88 -9.18 -18.86
N TYR A 236 3.71 -9.91 -17.78
CA TYR A 236 4.20 -11.29 -17.64
C TYR A 236 3.59 -12.24 -18.67
N LEU A 237 2.28 -12.16 -18.90
CA LEU A 237 1.59 -12.97 -19.88
C LEU A 237 2.07 -12.65 -21.30
N ALA A 238 2.34 -11.38 -21.62
CA ALA A 238 2.91 -10.99 -22.91
C ALA A 238 4.35 -11.49 -23.10
N GLN A 239 5.07 -11.83 -22.02
CA GLN A 239 6.37 -12.46 -22.04
C GLN A 239 6.31 -14.00 -21.99
N GLY A 240 5.11 -14.59 -22.05
CA GLY A 240 4.92 -16.03 -22.08
C GLY A 240 4.95 -16.74 -20.72
N TRP A 241 4.91 -16.01 -19.61
CA TRP A 241 4.82 -16.61 -18.28
C TRP A 241 3.46 -17.26 -18.05
N SER A 242 3.42 -18.33 -17.25
CA SER A 242 2.14 -18.83 -16.74
C SER A 242 1.55 -17.82 -15.75
N SER A 243 0.23 -17.65 -15.76
CA SER A 243 -0.46 -16.75 -14.81
C SER A 243 -0.15 -17.08 -13.36
N ARG A 244 0.05 -18.37 -13.08
CA ARG A 244 0.37 -18.89 -11.75
C ARG A 244 1.75 -18.45 -11.25
N ASP A 245 2.77 -18.60 -12.09
CA ASP A 245 4.14 -18.27 -11.71
C ASP A 245 4.34 -16.73 -11.71
N ALA A 246 3.67 -16.05 -12.63
CA ALA A 246 3.58 -14.60 -12.64
C ALA A 246 2.95 -14.05 -11.35
N ALA A 247 1.81 -14.61 -10.91
CA ALA A 247 1.15 -14.16 -9.69
C ALA A 247 2.04 -14.28 -8.45
N GLN A 248 2.79 -15.37 -8.33
CA GLN A 248 3.75 -15.55 -7.24
C GLN A 248 4.84 -14.48 -7.30
N ARG A 249 5.48 -14.32 -8.46
CA ARG A 249 6.58 -13.36 -8.60
C ARG A 249 6.15 -11.91 -8.39
N ILE A 250 4.98 -11.52 -8.90
CA ILE A 250 4.43 -10.18 -8.71
C ILE A 250 4.33 -9.85 -7.22
N VAL A 251 3.79 -10.76 -6.42
CA VAL A 251 3.61 -10.54 -4.98
C VAL A 251 4.94 -10.54 -4.23
N GLU A 252 5.86 -11.42 -4.57
CA GLU A 252 7.13 -11.58 -3.85
C GLU A 252 8.21 -10.57 -4.27
N LYS A 253 8.15 -10.01 -5.51
CA LYS A 253 9.29 -9.28 -6.06
C LYS A 253 8.94 -7.91 -6.65
N ASN A 254 7.71 -7.69 -7.08
CA ASN A 254 7.38 -6.48 -7.82
C ASN A 254 6.58 -5.47 -7.01
N LEU A 255 5.70 -5.91 -6.09
CA LEU A 255 4.77 -5.04 -5.37
C LEU A 255 5.20 -4.80 -3.93
N TYR A 256 5.19 -3.52 -3.55
CA TYR A 256 5.52 -3.05 -2.22
C TYR A 256 4.50 -2.01 -1.78
N GLY A 257 4.18 -1.97 -0.47
CA GLY A 257 3.22 -1.01 0.05
C GLY A 257 3.45 -0.69 1.52
N LEU A 258 3.22 0.57 1.88
CA LEU A 258 3.26 1.07 3.25
C LEU A 258 2.02 1.91 3.53
N ASP A 259 1.51 1.83 4.74
CA ASP A 259 0.49 2.74 5.24
C ASP A 259 0.71 3.02 6.72
N ILE A 260 0.17 4.11 7.23
CA ILE A 260 0.23 4.45 8.65
C ILE A 260 -0.85 3.70 9.47
N ASP A 261 -1.92 3.30 8.79
CA ASP A 261 -3.10 2.64 9.38
C ASP A 261 -2.97 1.12 9.32
N ASP A 262 -2.96 0.45 10.48
CA ASP A 262 -2.87 -1.01 10.59
C ASP A 262 -4.02 -1.71 9.86
N ARG A 263 -5.24 -1.17 9.92
CA ARG A 263 -6.42 -1.77 9.30
C ARG A 263 -6.39 -1.62 7.78
N ALA A 264 -5.97 -0.45 7.29
CA ALA A 264 -5.77 -0.23 5.87
C ALA A 264 -4.72 -1.19 5.30
N ALA A 265 -3.60 -1.37 6.00
CA ALA A 265 -2.56 -2.31 5.61
C ALA A 265 -3.04 -3.78 5.62
N GLN A 266 -3.85 -4.18 6.61
CA GLN A 266 -4.49 -5.50 6.63
C GLN A 266 -5.38 -5.72 5.41
N LEU A 267 -6.17 -4.71 5.02
CA LEU A 267 -7.02 -4.77 3.85
C LEU A 267 -6.22 -4.82 2.54
N ALA A 268 -5.14 -4.04 2.46
CA ALA A 268 -4.21 -4.08 1.31
C ALA A 268 -3.55 -5.46 1.19
N TYR A 269 -3.06 -6.02 2.30
CA TYR A 269 -2.53 -7.38 2.35
C TYR A 269 -3.55 -8.39 1.81
N PHE A 270 -4.78 -8.35 2.33
CA PHE A 270 -5.85 -9.23 1.89
C PHE A 270 -6.14 -9.06 0.39
N SER A 271 -6.25 -7.82 -0.08
CA SER A 271 -6.55 -7.51 -1.48
C SER A 271 -5.48 -8.05 -2.43
N VAL A 272 -4.20 -7.88 -2.11
CA VAL A 272 -3.08 -8.40 -2.91
C VAL A 272 -3.06 -9.93 -2.90
N MET A 273 -3.28 -10.56 -1.74
CA MET A 273 -3.35 -12.03 -1.63
C MET A 273 -4.52 -12.62 -2.42
N MET A 274 -5.69 -11.97 -2.39
CA MET A 274 -6.86 -12.38 -3.16
C MET A 274 -6.63 -12.22 -4.67
N LYS A 275 -5.90 -11.18 -5.09
CA LYS A 275 -5.47 -11.05 -6.49
C LYS A 275 -4.60 -12.24 -6.92
N GLY A 276 -3.59 -12.61 -6.15
CA GLY A 276 -2.80 -13.81 -6.42
C GLY A 276 -3.67 -15.07 -6.53
N ARG A 277 -4.66 -15.19 -5.63
CA ARG A 277 -5.61 -16.31 -5.60
C ARG A 277 -6.51 -16.38 -6.83
N GLN A 278 -6.89 -15.25 -7.45
CA GLN A 278 -7.64 -15.23 -8.71
C GLN A 278 -6.91 -15.94 -9.86
N TYR A 279 -5.60 -15.82 -9.91
CA TYR A 279 -4.75 -16.41 -10.97
C TYR A 279 -4.21 -17.81 -10.63
N ASP A 280 -4.11 -18.14 -9.33
CA ASP A 280 -3.67 -19.46 -8.86
C ASP A 280 -4.57 -20.01 -7.76
N GLY A 281 -5.38 -21.00 -8.11
CA GLY A 281 -6.28 -21.69 -7.18
C GLY A 281 -5.61 -22.29 -5.93
N ARG A 282 -4.27 -22.43 -5.92
CA ARG A 282 -3.48 -22.95 -4.80
C ARG A 282 -2.54 -21.91 -4.20
N PHE A 283 -2.72 -20.62 -4.52
CA PHE A 283 -1.82 -19.55 -4.14
C PHE A 283 -1.50 -19.53 -2.65
N PHE A 284 -2.49 -19.62 -1.78
CA PHE A 284 -2.32 -19.63 -0.33
C PHE A 284 -1.48 -20.82 0.20
N LYS A 285 -1.43 -21.94 -0.52
CA LYS A 285 -0.62 -23.12 -0.13
C LYS A 285 0.86 -22.97 -0.50
N ARG A 286 1.25 -21.90 -1.17
CA ARG A 286 2.64 -21.66 -1.59
C ARG A 286 3.48 -20.96 -0.54
N GLY A 287 2.87 -20.47 0.55
CA GLY A 287 3.56 -19.69 1.56
C GLY A 287 4.02 -18.30 1.11
N VAL A 288 3.49 -17.80 -0.04
CA VAL A 288 3.78 -16.46 -0.56
C VAL A 288 3.29 -15.40 0.41
N GLN A 289 4.12 -14.40 0.70
CA GLN A 289 3.76 -13.26 1.52
C GLN A 289 4.05 -11.96 0.78
N PRO A 290 3.13 -10.97 0.78
CA PRO A 290 3.34 -9.68 0.13
C PRO A 290 4.17 -8.75 1.01
N HIS A 291 4.92 -7.85 0.38
CA HIS A 291 5.64 -6.77 1.04
C HIS A 291 4.73 -5.56 1.29
N VAL A 292 3.72 -5.78 2.12
CA VAL A 292 2.67 -4.80 2.46
C VAL A 292 2.60 -4.68 3.97
N TYR A 293 2.98 -3.50 4.51
CA TYR A 293 3.14 -3.31 5.95
C TYR A 293 2.49 -2.01 6.44
N ALA A 294 1.96 -2.07 7.67
CA ALA A 294 1.62 -0.87 8.43
C ALA A 294 2.86 -0.35 9.16
N ILE A 295 3.06 0.97 9.15
CA ILE A 295 4.13 1.60 9.93
C ILE A 295 3.92 1.28 11.42
N GLN A 296 4.93 0.71 12.05
CA GLN A 296 4.97 0.43 13.48
C GLN A 296 5.93 1.39 14.20
N GLU A 297 5.75 1.58 15.50
CA GLU A 297 6.63 2.43 16.31
C GLU A 297 7.34 1.61 17.40
N SER A 298 8.52 2.08 17.80
CA SER A 298 9.39 1.43 18.77
C SER A 298 9.16 1.87 20.21
N ASN A 299 8.16 2.69 20.48
CA ASN A 299 7.99 3.43 21.77
C ASN A 299 7.95 2.53 23.01
N GLU A 300 7.46 1.29 22.86
CA GLU A 300 7.31 0.34 23.96
C GLU A 300 8.54 -0.55 24.16
N ILE A 301 9.50 -0.51 23.21
CA ILE A 301 10.70 -1.37 23.25
C ILE A 301 11.89 -0.56 23.79
N ARG A 302 12.51 -1.05 24.86
CA ARG A 302 13.77 -0.51 25.35
C ARG A 302 14.89 -1.42 24.92
N TYR A 303 15.99 -0.82 24.43
CA TYR A 303 17.18 -1.57 24.13
C TYR A 303 17.74 -2.20 25.42
N ASP A 304 18.08 -3.48 25.36
CA ASP A 304 18.72 -4.24 26.44
C ASP A 304 20.17 -4.58 26.04
N GLU A 305 21.13 -4.04 26.78
CA GLU A 305 22.56 -4.20 26.46
C GLU A 305 22.99 -5.66 26.61
N GLU A 306 22.55 -6.36 27.67
CA GLU A 306 22.94 -7.78 27.92
C GLU A 306 22.37 -8.68 26.81
N PHE A 307 21.13 -8.42 26.37
CA PHE A 307 20.51 -9.10 25.23
C PHE A 307 21.32 -8.85 23.95
N GLY A 308 21.64 -7.58 23.67
CA GLY A 308 22.37 -7.19 22.47
C GLY A 308 23.74 -7.88 22.41
N GLU A 309 24.51 -7.86 23.50
CA GLU A 309 25.84 -8.46 23.56
C GLU A 309 25.83 -9.98 23.43
N PHE A 310 24.81 -10.65 23.98
CA PHE A 310 24.71 -12.11 23.98
C PHE A 310 24.27 -12.66 22.61
N LEU A 311 23.35 -11.98 21.90
CA LEU A 311 22.66 -12.60 20.78
C LEU A 311 23.05 -12.02 19.41
N LEU A 312 23.66 -10.83 19.35
CA LEU A 312 23.90 -10.13 18.10
C LEU A 312 25.38 -9.72 17.97
N GLU A 313 25.90 -9.83 16.76
CA GLU A 313 27.16 -9.19 16.39
C GLU A 313 27.04 -7.65 16.44
N GLU A 314 28.16 -6.95 16.57
CA GLU A 314 28.19 -5.48 16.78
C GLU A 314 27.40 -4.73 15.70
N GLN A 315 27.56 -5.10 14.43
CA GLN A 315 26.82 -4.49 13.32
C GLN A 315 25.30 -4.63 13.45
N HIS A 316 24.82 -5.76 13.97
CA HIS A 316 23.40 -6.02 14.17
C HIS A 316 22.88 -5.31 15.43
N ARG A 317 23.70 -5.17 16.46
CA ARG A 317 23.39 -4.33 17.64
C ARG A 317 23.17 -2.88 17.24
N ASP A 318 24.08 -2.33 16.42
CA ASP A 318 23.94 -0.98 15.91
C ASP A 318 22.69 -0.80 15.05
N THR A 319 22.37 -1.79 14.23
CA THR A 319 21.13 -1.78 13.46
C THR A 319 19.90 -1.81 14.35
N LEU A 320 19.88 -2.63 15.40
CA LEU A 320 18.78 -2.67 16.38
C LEU A 320 18.60 -1.32 17.09
N ARG A 321 19.71 -0.71 17.60
CA ARG A 321 19.65 0.62 18.24
C ARG A 321 19.11 1.66 17.28
N TYR A 322 19.60 1.68 16.03
CA TYR A 322 19.13 2.57 14.99
C TYR A 322 17.64 2.40 14.70
N LEU A 323 17.15 1.16 14.55
CA LEU A 323 15.73 0.88 14.35
C LEU A 323 14.87 1.41 15.50
N LEU A 324 15.28 1.18 16.75
CA LEU A 324 14.55 1.64 17.93
C LEU A 324 14.56 3.18 18.06
N GLU A 325 15.57 3.87 17.52
CA GLU A 325 15.64 5.31 17.51
C GLU A 325 14.82 5.94 16.37
N VAL A 326 15.02 5.48 15.13
CA VAL A 326 14.40 6.09 13.95
C VAL A 326 12.89 5.87 13.90
N PHE A 327 12.40 4.73 14.43
CA PHE A 327 10.97 4.42 14.48
C PHE A 327 10.29 4.89 15.78
N ARG A 328 10.95 5.72 16.58
CA ARG A 328 10.30 6.36 17.71
C ARG A 328 9.25 7.36 17.21
N ASP A 329 8.04 7.25 17.74
CA ASP A 329 6.89 8.05 17.27
C ASP A 329 6.59 7.90 15.75
N ALA A 330 6.96 6.78 15.13
CA ALA A 330 6.85 6.58 13.68
C ALA A 330 5.41 6.71 13.17
N LYS A 331 4.40 6.44 13.99
CA LYS A 331 2.98 6.67 13.66
C LYS A 331 2.56 8.15 13.61
N GLU A 332 3.44 9.09 14.00
CA GLU A 332 3.25 10.51 13.70
C GLU A 332 3.71 10.87 12.28
N TYR A 333 4.71 10.14 11.76
CA TYR A 333 5.43 10.51 10.54
C TYR A 333 5.03 9.64 9.34
N GLY A 334 4.71 8.37 9.57
CA GLY A 334 4.39 7.45 8.49
C GLY A 334 5.57 7.23 7.54
N SER A 335 5.28 7.06 6.27
CA SER A 335 6.27 6.77 5.22
C SER A 335 7.18 7.93 4.82
N ILE A 336 7.04 9.11 5.46
CA ILE A 336 7.98 10.23 5.26
C ILE A 336 9.24 10.14 6.14
N LEU A 337 9.38 9.08 6.97
CA LEU A 337 10.60 8.80 7.71
C LEU A 337 11.79 8.64 6.75
N LYS A 338 12.91 9.29 7.07
CA LYS A 338 14.17 9.12 6.36
C LYS A 338 14.97 8.02 7.03
N VAL A 339 15.09 6.89 6.34
CA VAL A 339 15.80 5.71 6.84
C VAL A 339 17.10 5.52 6.07
N GLU A 340 18.21 5.37 6.79
CA GLU A 340 19.52 5.13 6.19
C GLU A 340 19.58 3.73 5.54
N PRO A 341 20.23 3.57 4.39
CA PRO A 341 20.49 2.26 3.81
C PRO A 341 21.41 1.43 4.72
N ARG A 342 20.95 0.25 5.14
CA ARG A 342 21.69 -0.74 5.93
C ARG A 342 21.32 -2.15 5.45
N ASP A 343 22.08 -3.16 5.85
CA ASP A 343 21.73 -4.56 5.59
C ASP A 343 20.62 -5.07 6.54
N TYR A 344 19.40 -4.63 6.27
CA TYR A 344 18.22 -5.04 7.06
C TYR A 344 17.85 -6.50 6.85
N LEU A 345 18.13 -7.09 5.69
CA LEU A 345 17.87 -8.51 5.45
C LEU A 345 18.86 -9.40 6.20
N GLY A 346 20.13 -9.04 6.23
CA GLY A 346 21.12 -9.71 7.08
C GLY A 346 20.78 -9.58 8.56
N PHE A 347 20.32 -8.40 8.99
CA PHE A 347 19.81 -8.19 10.34
C PHE A 347 18.60 -9.10 10.66
N LEU A 348 17.60 -9.20 9.77
CA LEU A 348 16.44 -10.08 9.97
C LEU A 348 16.83 -11.53 10.13
N ASN A 349 17.75 -12.02 9.31
CA ASN A 349 18.26 -13.39 9.44
C ASN A 349 18.94 -13.61 10.81
N ALA A 350 19.80 -12.68 11.25
CA ALA A 350 20.45 -12.76 12.56
C ALA A 350 19.42 -12.67 13.71
N TRP A 351 18.39 -11.83 13.56
CA TRP A 351 17.31 -11.66 14.51
C TRP A 351 16.48 -12.96 14.69
N GLU A 352 16.16 -13.63 13.59
CA GLU A 352 15.46 -14.93 13.64
C GLU A 352 16.30 -16.02 14.27
N LEU A 353 17.59 -16.12 13.94
CA LEU A 353 18.51 -17.10 14.53
C LEU A 353 18.70 -16.87 16.03
N SER A 354 18.60 -15.64 16.52
CA SER A 354 18.68 -15.34 17.94
C SER A 354 17.51 -15.92 18.76
N ALA A 355 16.40 -16.30 18.11
CA ALA A 355 15.30 -17.01 18.76
C ALA A 355 15.72 -18.35 19.34
N GLU A 356 16.56 -19.12 18.63
CA GLU A 356 17.04 -20.43 19.09
C GLU A 356 17.96 -20.28 20.27
N ALA A 357 18.85 -19.26 20.25
CA ALA A 357 19.80 -19.03 21.36
C ALA A 357 19.13 -18.51 22.64
N THR A 358 17.99 -17.81 22.56
CA THR A 358 17.23 -17.31 23.73
C THR A 358 16.56 -18.42 24.51
N LEU A 359 16.30 -19.59 23.93
CA LEU A 359 15.64 -20.72 24.62
C LEU A 359 16.39 -21.20 25.86
N GLU A 360 17.70 -20.90 26.01
CA GLU A 360 18.51 -21.27 27.12
C GLU A 360 18.49 -20.28 28.30
N ASN A 361 17.94 -19.07 28.12
CA ASN A 361 17.92 -18.02 29.15
C ASN A 361 16.51 -17.38 29.30
N VAL A 362 15.86 -17.73 30.43
CA VAL A 362 14.44 -17.31 30.69
C VAL A 362 14.21 -15.80 30.70
N MET A 363 15.18 -14.99 31.17
CA MET A 363 15.03 -13.53 31.18
C MET A 363 15.09 -12.95 29.76
N MET A 364 15.96 -13.50 28.92
CA MET A 364 16.09 -13.09 27.52
C MET A 364 14.90 -13.55 26.68
N ILE A 365 14.29 -14.70 26.98
CA ILE A 365 13.04 -15.14 26.33
C ILE A 365 11.95 -14.09 26.50
N GLY A 366 11.75 -13.54 27.69
CA GLY A 366 10.71 -12.55 27.97
C GLY A 366 10.87 -11.28 27.14
N TRP A 367 12.09 -10.73 27.09
CA TRP A 367 12.36 -9.54 26.29
C TRP A 367 12.22 -9.82 24.79
N TYR A 368 12.85 -10.87 24.29
CA TYR A 368 12.79 -11.24 22.88
C TYR A 368 11.35 -11.50 22.41
N THR A 369 10.57 -12.26 23.17
CA THR A 369 9.18 -12.57 22.81
C THR A 369 8.34 -11.28 22.76
N GLY A 370 8.54 -10.34 23.67
CA GLY A 370 7.84 -9.05 23.64
C GLY A 370 8.27 -8.12 22.52
N ALA A 371 9.50 -8.24 22.03
CA ALA A 371 10.05 -7.36 21.00
C ALA A 371 10.01 -7.96 19.59
N LYS A 372 9.90 -9.30 19.46
CA LYS A 372 10.12 -10.04 18.23
C LYS A 372 9.34 -9.49 17.04
N ASP A 373 8.03 -9.45 17.16
CA ASP A 373 7.17 -9.08 16.03
C ASP A 373 7.35 -7.62 15.65
N THR A 374 7.48 -6.74 16.65
CA THR A 374 7.71 -5.31 16.39
C THR A 374 9.06 -5.07 15.73
N VAL A 375 10.15 -5.61 16.25
CA VAL A 375 11.50 -5.44 15.66
C VAL A 375 11.55 -6.02 14.25
N THR A 376 10.94 -7.17 14.01
CA THR A 376 10.81 -7.74 12.66
C THR A 376 10.06 -6.78 11.72
N ALA A 377 8.93 -6.21 12.18
CA ALA A 377 8.18 -5.23 11.40
C ALA A 377 9.00 -3.96 11.12
N LEU A 378 9.71 -3.42 12.14
CA LEU A 378 10.58 -2.24 11.96
C LEU A 378 11.68 -2.50 10.93
N ALA A 379 12.31 -3.66 10.95
CA ALA A 379 13.36 -4.01 10.01
C ALA A 379 12.85 -4.13 8.57
N TRP A 380 11.69 -4.74 8.35
CA TRP A 380 11.04 -4.78 7.04
C TRP A 380 10.68 -3.38 6.54
N GLN A 381 10.10 -2.53 7.40
CA GLN A 381 9.75 -1.15 7.03
C GLN A 381 10.99 -0.32 6.73
N ALA A 382 12.06 -0.48 7.51
CA ALA A 382 13.34 0.17 7.24
C ALA A 382 13.93 -0.28 5.91
N HIS A 383 13.84 -1.57 5.61
CA HIS A 383 14.26 -2.12 4.33
C HIS A 383 13.48 -1.47 3.18
N LEU A 384 12.15 -1.35 3.28
CA LEU A 384 11.34 -0.73 2.25
C LEU A 384 11.57 0.78 2.11
N LEU A 385 11.71 1.50 3.22
CA LEU A 385 11.89 2.96 3.22
C LEU A 385 13.28 3.39 2.74
N SER A 386 14.29 2.52 2.84
CA SER A 386 15.66 2.81 2.45
C SER A 386 16.00 2.45 1.00
N GLN A 387 15.09 1.78 0.28
CA GLN A 387 15.29 1.37 -1.10
C GLN A 387 14.84 2.42 -2.11
N THR A 388 15.26 2.22 -3.35
CA THR A 388 14.69 2.89 -4.52
C THR A 388 13.88 1.90 -5.34
N TYR A 389 12.80 2.39 -5.95
CA TYR A 389 11.88 1.63 -6.76
C TYR A 389 11.81 2.21 -8.17
N ASN A 390 11.60 1.36 -9.16
CA ASN A 390 11.41 1.85 -10.53
C ASN A 390 10.18 2.78 -10.60
N VAL A 391 9.10 2.38 -9.95
CA VAL A 391 7.87 3.16 -9.95
C VAL A 391 7.39 3.42 -8.53
N VAL A 392 7.04 4.67 -8.28
CA VAL A 392 6.33 5.09 -7.06
C VAL A 392 5.00 5.69 -7.50
N ALA A 393 3.87 5.09 -7.11
CA ALA A 393 2.55 5.66 -7.40
C ALA A 393 1.70 5.73 -6.14
N THR A 394 1.16 6.90 -5.81
CA THR A 394 0.47 7.10 -4.54
C THR A 394 -0.56 8.22 -4.56
N ASN A 395 -1.56 8.10 -3.69
CA ASN A 395 -2.45 9.18 -3.28
C ASN A 395 -2.10 9.56 -1.83
N PRO A 396 -1.31 10.64 -1.61
CA PRO A 396 -0.82 11.00 -0.28
C PRO A 396 -1.91 11.64 0.60
N PRO A 397 -1.68 11.71 1.93
CA PRO A 397 -2.57 12.41 2.84
C PRO A 397 -2.60 13.93 2.56
N TYR A 398 -3.79 14.53 2.48
CA TYR A 398 -4.00 15.97 2.33
C TYR A 398 -4.19 16.61 3.70
N MET A 399 -3.12 17.18 4.24
CA MET A 399 -3.14 17.84 5.55
C MET A 399 -2.21 19.05 5.56
N GLY A 400 -2.81 20.24 5.51
CA GLY A 400 -2.04 21.49 5.63
C GLY A 400 -1.36 21.63 6.99
N ALA A 401 -0.31 22.45 7.06
CA ALA A 401 0.48 22.69 8.28
C ALA A 401 -0.36 23.10 9.49
N SER A 402 -1.53 23.75 9.29
CA SER A 402 -2.44 24.10 10.38
C SER A 402 -3.09 22.87 11.06
N GLY A 403 -3.18 21.73 10.39
CA GLY A 403 -3.71 20.48 10.92
C GLY A 403 -2.69 19.61 11.65
N MET A 404 -1.41 19.79 11.35
CA MET A 404 -0.32 18.98 11.90
C MET A 404 -0.16 19.10 13.40
N SER A 405 0.17 18.01 14.08
CA SER A 405 0.61 17.99 15.46
C SER A 405 1.92 18.78 15.61
N PRO A 406 2.29 19.26 16.81
CA PRO A 406 3.56 19.93 17.04
C PRO A 406 4.77 19.07 16.62
N LYS A 407 4.77 17.77 16.95
CA LYS A 407 5.85 16.83 16.59
C LYS A 407 6.00 16.73 15.08
N LEU A 408 4.89 16.47 14.37
CA LEU A 408 4.90 16.37 12.91
C LEU A 408 5.32 17.69 12.27
N SER A 409 4.80 18.83 12.76
CA SER A 409 5.15 20.15 12.25
C SER A 409 6.65 20.46 12.40
N ASP A 410 7.27 20.07 13.51
CA ASP A 410 8.69 20.31 13.74
C ASP A 410 9.56 19.36 12.89
N PHE A 411 9.16 18.11 12.76
CA PHE A 411 9.81 17.12 11.88
C PHE A 411 9.82 17.61 10.42
N VAL A 412 8.68 18.00 9.85
CA VAL A 412 8.62 18.43 8.44
C VAL A 412 9.34 19.76 8.20
N LYS A 413 9.44 20.66 9.20
CA LYS A 413 10.25 21.89 9.09
C LYS A 413 11.75 21.60 8.99
N MET A 414 12.20 20.56 9.69
CA MET A 414 13.61 20.16 9.73
C MET A 414 13.97 19.38 8.47
N ASP A 415 13.24 18.35 8.15
CA ASP A 415 13.60 17.35 7.13
C ASP A 415 13.07 17.70 5.73
N TYR A 416 11.97 18.49 5.63
CA TYR A 416 11.27 18.85 4.39
C TYR A 416 11.00 20.36 4.29
N PRO A 417 11.99 21.23 4.43
CA PRO A 417 11.78 22.69 4.51
C PRO A 417 11.14 23.30 3.26
N ALA A 418 11.29 22.67 2.09
CA ALA A 418 10.73 23.14 0.83
C ALA A 418 9.26 22.77 0.63
N THR A 419 8.76 21.76 1.34
CA THR A 419 7.42 21.15 1.16
C THR A 419 6.56 21.15 2.42
N LYS A 420 7.09 21.60 3.54
CA LYS A 420 6.49 21.57 4.90
C LYS A 420 5.09 22.17 5.06
N SER A 421 4.55 22.82 4.03
CA SER A 421 3.27 23.53 4.13
C SER A 421 2.06 22.59 4.01
N ASP A 422 2.24 21.40 3.41
CA ASP A 422 1.21 20.39 3.27
C ASP A 422 1.82 18.98 3.18
N MET A 423 1.21 18.00 3.83
CA MET A 423 1.69 16.62 3.86
C MET A 423 1.76 15.99 2.47
N SER A 424 0.83 16.34 1.60
CA SER A 424 0.84 15.80 0.23
C SER A 424 2.08 16.23 -0.57
N THR A 425 2.60 17.43 -0.30
CA THR A 425 3.84 17.91 -0.91
C THR A 425 5.08 17.33 -0.23
N VAL A 426 5.02 17.06 1.07
CA VAL A 426 6.08 16.32 1.79
C VAL A 426 6.21 14.91 1.23
N CYS A 427 5.08 14.21 1.08
CA CYS A 427 5.05 12.87 0.46
C CYS A 427 5.53 12.90 -1.01
N MET A 428 5.26 13.99 -1.76
CA MET A 428 5.80 14.16 -3.11
C MET A 428 7.33 14.21 -3.12
N GLU A 429 7.94 14.97 -2.22
CA GLU A 429 9.40 15.05 -2.08
C GLU A 429 9.99 13.69 -1.71
N GLN A 430 9.37 12.97 -0.77
CA GLN A 430 9.77 11.62 -0.38
C GLN A 430 9.63 10.63 -1.55
N ALA A 431 8.48 10.61 -2.23
CA ALA A 431 8.20 9.71 -3.35
C ALA A 431 9.22 9.87 -4.49
N ILE A 432 9.60 11.11 -4.83
CA ILE A 432 10.64 11.39 -5.82
C ILE A 432 12.00 10.87 -5.33
N GLY A 433 12.28 10.97 -4.03
CA GLY A 433 13.50 10.42 -3.43
C GLY A 433 13.61 8.90 -3.55
N MET A 434 12.48 8.20 -3.44
CA MET A 434 12.39 6.75 -3.55
C MET A 434 12.30 6.25 -5.00
N CYS A 435 12.12 7.13 -5.99
CA CYS A 435 11.86 6.77 -7.38
C CYS A 435 13.16 6.73 -8.20
N SER A 436 13.34 5.70 -9.03
CA SER A 436 14.41 5.63 -10.03
C SER A 436 13.94 5.93 -11.46
N ASP A 437 12.67 5.67 -11.79
CA ASP A 437 12.13 5.86 -13.13
C ASP A 437 10.97 6.83 -13.19
N TYR A 438 9.79 6.42 -12.69
CA TYR A 438 8.56 7.20 -12.77
C TYR A 438 7.86 7.33 -11.43
N MET A 439 7.52 8.55 -11.06
CA MET A 439 6.63 8.85 -9.95
C MET A 439 5.28 9.33 -10.50
N ALA A 440 4.20 8.66 -10.11
CA ALA A 440 2.82 9.04 -10.39
C ALA A 440 2.10 9.44 -9.10
N MET A 441 1.40 10.56 -9.12
CA MET A 441 0.73 11.07 -7.92
C MET A 441 -0.55 11.83 -8.27
N ILE A 442 -1.56 11.73 -7.40
CA ILE A 442 -2.63 12.71 -7.36
C ILE A 442 -2.37 13.66 -6.18
N ASN A 443 -2.49 14.98 -6.40
CA ASN A 443 -2.19 15.98 -5.39
C ASN A 443 -3.06 17.22 -5.54
N ILE A 444 -3.08 18.08 -4.51
CA ILE A 444 -3.69 19.40 -4.59
C ILE A 444 -2.86 20.33 -5.51
N PRO A 445 -3.47 21.21 -6.33
CA PRO A 445 -2.74 21.98 -7.33
C PRO A 445 -1.98 23.19 -6.77
N VAL A 446 -2.11 23.51 -5.49
CA VAL A 446 -1.57 24.74 -4.87
C VAL A 446 -0.04 24.84 -4.98
N TRP A 447 0.68 23.72 -5.00
CA TRP A 447 2.13 23.70 -5.16
C TRP A 447 2.59 24.28 -6.50
N MET A 448 1.74 24.25 -7.54
CA MET A 448 2.05 24.82 -8.85
C MET A 448 2.08 26.36 -8.84
N PHE A 449 1.36 27.01 -7.92
CA PHE A 449 1.10 28.45 -8.00
C PHE A 449 1.63 29.26 -6.81
N LEU A 450 1.55 28.71 -5.59
CA LEU A 450 1.92 29.46 -4.38
C LEU A 450 3.43 29.71 -4.30
N SER A 451 3.81 30.93 -3.85
CA SER A 451 5.21 31.31 -3.66
C SER A 451 5.95 30.46 -2.61
N SER A 452 5.25 29.94 -1.62
CA SER A 452 5.81 29.04 -0.60
C SER A 452 6.43 27.76 -1.19
N TYR A 453 6.02 27.36 -2.40
CA TYR A 453 6.54 26.18 -3.10
C TYR A 453 7.51 26.51 -4.24
N GLU A 454 8.03 27.72 -4.31
CA GLU A 454 8.96 28.11 -5.38
C GLU A 454 10.22 27.20 -5.42
N LYS A 455 10.76 26.88 -4.25
CA LYS A 455 11.93 25.98 -4.14
C LYS A 455 11.61 24.57 -4.64
N LEU A 456 10.43 24.04 -4.27
CA LEU A 456 9.95 22.75 -4.77
C LEU A 456 9.86 22.75 -6.29
N ARG A 457 9.18 23.74 -6.90
CA ARG A 457 9.04 23.84 -8.35
C ARG A 457 10.39 23.93 -9.08
N LYS A 458 11.30 24.76 -8.58
CA LYS A 458 12.65 24.87 -9.15
C LYS A 458 13.38 23.53 -9.12
N ASN A 459 13.30 22.81 -8.00
CA ASN A 459 13.93 21.50 -7.84
C ASN A 459 13.30 20.44 -8.76
N LEU A 460 11.96 20.40 -8.83
CA LEU A 460 11.24 19.49 -9.70
C LEU A 460 11.64 19.65 -11.17
N ILE A 461 11.60 20.88 -11.67
CA ILE A 461 11.90 21.19 -13.09
C ILE A 461 13.38 20.99 -13.42
N ALA A 462 14.29 21.30 -12.47
CA ALA A 462 15.72 21.18 -12.72
C ALA A 462 16.23 19.73 -12.72
N ASN A 463 15.58 18.83 -12.00
CA ASN A 463 16.10 17.47 -11.77
C ASN A 463 15.20 16.36 -12.34
N ASN A 464 14.01 16.69 -12.87
CA ASN A 464 13.05 15.70 -13.33
C ASN A 464 12.35 16.20 -14.60
N THR A 465 11.67 15.27 -15.28
CA THR A 465 10.91 15.54 -16.49
C THR A 465 9.43 15.32 -16.24
N PHE A 466 8.59 16.32 -16.49
CA PHE A 466 7.14 16.15 -16.46
C PHE A 466 6.67 15.42 -17.71
N ILE A 467 6.20 14.19 -17.54
CA ILE A 467 5.75 13.33 -18.63
C ILE A 467 4.35 13.73 -19.09
N ASN A 468 3.41 13.65 -18.16
CA ASN A 468 2.04 14.10 -18.41
C ASN A 468 1.36 14.57 -17.14
N MET A 469 0.26 15.32 -17.31
CA MET A 469 -0.53 15.81 -16.20
C MET A 469 -1.99 15.94 -16.63
N VAL A 470 -2.91 15.53 -15.77
CA VAL A 470 -4.34 15.75 -15.90
C VAL A 470 -4.83 16.59 -14.74
N HIS A 471 -5.51 17.69 -15.04
CA HIS A 471 -6.17 18.53 -14.05
C HIS A 471 -7.69 18.30 -14.12
N PRO A 472 -8.25 17.43 -13.27
CA PRO A 472 -9.66 17.07 -13.33
C PRO A 472 -10.61 18.14 -12.72
N GLY A 473 -10.07 19.14 -12.03
CA GLY A 473 -10.87 20.15 -11.36
C GLY A 473 -11.17 19.84 -9.91
N ARG A 474 -12.37 20.26 -9.45
CA ARG A 474 -12.85 20.08 -8.07
C ARG A 474 -13.82 18.91 -7.99
N GLY A 475 -14.13 18.48 -6.77
CA GLY A 475 -15.18 17.49 -6.50
C GLY A 475 -14.80 16.03 -6.70
N ILE A 476 -13.58 15.70 -7.12
CA ILE A 476 -13.12 14.32 -7.37
C ILE A 476 -13.28 13.41 -6.14
N PHE A 477 -13.07 13.97 -4.95
CA PHE A 477 -13.24 13.25 -3.69
C PHE A 477 -14.52 13.64 -2.92
N GLY A 478 -15.52 14.19 -3.62
CA GLY A 478 -16.72 14.72 -2.98
C GLY A 478 -16.50 16.00 -2.16
N SER A 479 -15.30 16.58 -2.21
CA SER A 479 -14.89 17.78 -1.47
C SER A 479 -14.57 18.91 -2.44
N ASP A 480 -14.76 20.17 -1.99
CA ASP A 480 -14.61 21.38 -2.83
C ASP A 480 -13.13 21.82 -3.01
N PHE A 481 -12.16 20.90 -2.99
CA PHE A 481 -10.78 21.20 -3.34
C PHE A 481 -10.43 20.64 -4.72
N GLY A 482 -9.60 21.40 -5.47
CA GLY A 482 -9.09 20.94 -6.76
C GLY A 482 -7.97 19.92 -6.60
N THR A 483 -7.85 19.06 -7.60
CA THR A 483 -6.78 18.06 -7.67
C THR A 483 -6.07 18.09 -9.00
N THR A 484 -4.85 17.58 -9.03
CA THR A 484 -4.09 17.28 -10.25
C THR A 484 -3.49 15.90 -10.12
N THR A 485 -3.54 15.11 -11.17
CA THR A 485 -2.78 13.86 -11.25
C THR A 485 -1.72 14.00 -12.33
N PHE A 486 -0.52 13.50 -12.05
CA PHE A 486 0.63 13.71 -12.93
C PHE A 486 1.64 12.58 -12.80
N VAL A 487 2.47 12.48 -13.85
CA VAL A 487 3.59 11.56 -13.91
C VAL A 487 4.87 12.35 -14.16
N ILE A 488 5.88 12.07 -13.34
CA ILE A 488 7.21 12.67 -13.42
C ILE A 488 8.22 11.54 -13.69
N GLY A 489 9.04 11.71 -14.72
CA GLY A 489 10.22 10.88 -14.98
C GLY A 489 11.42 11.38 -14.20
N LYS A 490 12.22 10.48 -13.64
CA LYS A 490 13.48 10.79 -12.96
C LYS A 490 14.53 11.22 -13.99
N GLY A 491 15.26 12.29 -13.67
CA GLY A 491 16.20 12.90 -14.60
C GLY A 491 15.55 14.00 -15.43
N HIS A 492 16.34 15.05 -15.71
CA HIS A 492 15.91 16.16 -16.55
C HIS A 492 16.30 15.93 -18.00
N ILE A 493 15.32 15.93 -18.89
CA ILE A 493 15.51 15.85 -20.34
C ILE A 493 15.21 17.25 -20.92
N SER A 494 16.26 17.89 -21.44
CA SER A 494 16.12 19.23 -21.97
C SER A 494 15.28 19.24 -23.25
N GLY A 495 14.28 20.11 -23.29
CA GLY A 495 13.40 20.23 -24.46
C GLY A 495 12.28 19.17 -24.56
N TYR A 496 12.17 18.26 -23.59
CA TYR A 496 11.09 17.29 -23.55
C TYR A 496 9.74 18.00 -23.49
N GLN A 497 8.80 17.55 -24.33
CA GLN A 497 7.43 18.06 -24.40
C GLN A 497 6.49 17.07 -23.71
N GLY A 498 5.95 17.46 -22.54
CA GLY A 498 4.95 16.68 -21.82
C GLY A 498 3.54 16.89 -22.35
N THR A 499 2.64 15.96 -22.07
CA THR A 499 1.22 16.03 -22.47
C THR A 499 0.37 16.51 -21.29
N TYR A 500 -0.44 17.55 -21.49
CA TYR A 500 -1.21 18.19 -20.42
C TYR A 500 -2.69 18.28 -20.78
N HIS A 501 -3.56 17.75 -19.90
CA HIS A 501 -5.01 17.78 -20.06
C HIS A 501 -5.69 18.55 -18.93
N ARG A 502 -6.65 19.40 -19.27
CA ARG A 502 -7.56 20.05 -18.35
C ARG A 502 -8.98 19.60 -18.67
N LEU A 503 -9.66 18.97 -17.69
CA LEU A 503 -10.98 18.35 -17.89
C LEU A 503 -12.15 19.25 -17.52
N PHE A 504 -11.93 20.57 -17.41
CA PHE A 504 -12.99 21.54 -17.10
C PHE A 504 -12.77 22.84 -17.89
N GLU A 505 -13.85 23.49 -18.29
CA GLU A 505 -13.81 24.78 -19.00
C GLU A 505 -13.86 25.98 -18.05
N LYS A 506 -14.66 25.92 -16.98
CA LYS A 506 -14.77 26.94 -15.95
C LYS A 506 -14.48 26.37 -14.57
N GLN A 507 -13.89 27.17 -13.69
CA GLN A 507 -13.33 26.72 -12.39
C GLN A 507 -14.32 26.07 -11.40
N VAL A 508 -15.60 25.97 -11.69
CA VAL A 508 -16.65 25.66 -10.70
C VAL A 508 -17.62 24.53 -11.11
N GLU A 509 -17.52 24.00 -12.30
CA GLU A 509 -18.43 22.92 -12.74
C GLU A 509 -17.69 21.60 -12.85
N VAL A 510 -18.00 20.70 -11.94
CA VAL A 510 -17.80 19.26 -12.11
C VAL A 510 -19.14 18.72 -12.63
N GLU A 511 -19.17 18.30 -13.86
CA GLU A 511 -20.27 17.48 -14.37
C GLU A 511 -20.10 16.04 -13.93
#